data_3b943b51da2eb5466979a12ed67da1da
#
_entry.id   3b943b51da2eb5466979a12ed67da1da
#
_cell.length_a   1.000
_cell.length_b   1.000
_cell.length_c   1.000
_cell.angle_alpha   90.00
_cell.angle_beta   90.00
_cell.angle_gamma   90.00
#
_symmetry.space_group_name_H-M   'P 1'
#
loop_
_entity.id
_entity.type
_entity.pdbx_description
1 polymer ?
#
loop_
_entity_poly.entity_id
_entity_poly.type
_entity_poly.pdbx_seq_one_letter_code
_entity_poly.pdbx_strand_id
1 'polypeptide(L)'
;MILRSRFGNFEAGARFGRLGIDLVERQGLDRFKARVYSDFGHLINPWAGHLRDGVDWVRRALFTAQTNGDLTFASFAGNSLTMLLLASGEPLGDVQREVENGLEFTRKVRFGLFADIMTGQLGLIRALRGLTSDLSSFGDEQFDERRFQQRLETDPRLVFAACWYWIRKLQARFHANDYASAVAAADRAQSLMWKSPPFFEAVEYHFYAALARAATSSPSDAQGPSRDALYAHHLQLETWARHCPENFANRAALVGAEIARLEGRDADAMRLYEQAVRSARDSGFVQNEALANELAANFYAALGFETISHAYLRNARACYLRWGADGKVRQMDEANPHLLQQMAPSQSAATIGAAVEQVDVGTVIAAAQAVSGEIVLDRLIETLMTIALKNAGAQRGLLILLEGGTPRIEAEGKVDQKTVNVTVRREAVTQADIPESLLHYVVRTRQSVILDDALAQDAFSTDDYIREKRARSVLCLPLVKQARLIGVLYLENNLASHVFTPARISILELLASQAAISLENARLYGELTVSEDRWRKLFESVPVGVVLVGSDRRYVAANPAFQKMTGYSEAELRRI
;
A
#
# COMPACT_ATOMS: atom_id res chain seq x y z
N MET A 1 23.49 10.61 -8.59
CA MET A 1 22.77 10.80 -9.86
C MET A 1 23.68 10.63 -11.09
N ILE A 2 24.71 11.44 -11.28
CA ILE A 2 25.59 11.42 -12.48
C ILE A 2 26.22 10.04 -12.72
N LEU A 3 26.75 9.38 -11.69
CA LEU A 3 27.36 8.04 -11.81
C LEU A 3 26.42 7.00 -12.45
N ARG A 4 25.13 7.05 -12.08
CA ARG A 4 24.11 6.18 -12.65
C ARG A 4 23.75 6.60 -14.07
N SER A 5 23.33 7.86 -14.27
CA SER A 5 22.73 8.31 -15.53
C SER A 5 23.70 8.44 -16.69
N ARG A 6 24.97 8.77 -16.41
CA ARG A 6 26.00 8.88 -17.45
C ARG A 6 26.94 7.68 -17.56
N PHE A 7 27.18 6.98 -16.45
CA PHE A 7 28.21 5.94 -16.39
C PHE A 7 27.63 4.54 -16.07
N GLY A 8 26.31 4.42 -15.88
CA GLY A 8 25.67 3.15 -15.57
C GLY A 8 26.11 2.50 -14.24
N ASN A 9 26.82 3.25 -13.39
CA ASN A 9 27.36 2.73 -12.13
C ASN A 9 26.37 2.94 -10.97
N PHE A 10 25.40 2.03 -10.86
CA PHE A 10 24.33 2.09 -9.86
C PHE A 10 24.85 1.87 -8.45
N GLU A 11 25.76 0.91 -8.26
CA GLU A 11 26.30 0.57 -6.95
C GLU A 11 27.12 1.72 -6.35
N ALA A 12 28.05 2.29 -7.12
CA ALA A 12 28.78 3.45 -6.65
C ALA A 12 27.86 4.64 -6.36
N GLY A 13 26.81 4.85 -7.18
CA GLY A 13 25.80 5.86 -6.95
C GLY A 13 25.10 5.69 -5.60
N ALA A 14 24.71 4.45 -5.25
CA ALA A 14 24.08 4.12 -3.97
C ALA A 14 25.04 4.33 -2.79
N ARG A 15 26.30 3.89 -2.91
CA ARG A 15 27.34 4.08 -1.87
C ARG A 15 27.59 5.56 -1.57
N PHE A 16 27.73 6.40 -2.60
CA PHE A 16 27.89 7.85 -2.41
C PHE A 16 26.63 8.49 -1.82
N GLY A 17 25.45 8.02 -2.19
CA GLY A 17 24.20 8.48 -1.58
C GLY A 17 24.14 8.22 -0.09
N ARG A 18 24.47 6.99 0.35
CA ARG A 18 24.54 6.62 1.77
C ARG A 18 25.59 7.42 2.52
N LEU A 19 26.77 7.60 1.93
CA LEU A 19 27.79 8.46 2.50
C LEU A 19 27.29 9.90 2.72
N GLY A 20 26.50 10.44 1.77
CA GLY A 20 25.88 11.75 1.92
C GLY A 20 24.95 11.83 3.13
N ILE A 21 24.13 10.79 3.34
CA ILE A 21 23.25 10.67 4.53
C ILE A 21 24.10 10.63 5.81
N ASP A 22 25.08 9.73 5.87
CA ASP A 22 25.96 9.58 7.04
C ASP A 22 26.65 10.89 7.41
N LEU A 23 27.09 11.65 6.41
CA LEU A 23 27.74 12.94 6.64
C LEU A 23 26.79 13.98 7.25
N VAL A 24 25.58 14.13 6.72
CA VAL A 24 24.64 15.14 7.24
C VAL A 24 24.10 14.77 8.62
N GLU A 25 24.00 13.47 8.92
CA GLU A 25 23.56 12.99 10.23
C GLU A 25 24.67 13.10 11.28
N ARG A 26 25.87 12.58 11.00
CA ARG A 26 26.99 12.55 11.96
C ARG A 26 27.62 13.91 12.23
N GLN A 27 27.62 14.80 11.23
CA GLN A 27 28.21 16.13 11.35
C GLN A 27 27.19 17.22 11.73
N GLY A 28 25.93 16.86 11.96
CA GLY A 28 24.87 17.82 12.33
C GLY A 28 24.62 18.89 11.27
N LEU A 29 24.75 18.53 9.98
CA LEU A 29 24.60 19.48 8.88
C LEU A 29 23.13 19.70 8.52
N ASP A 30 22.33 20.17 9.47
CA ASP A 30 20.86 20.25 9.42
C ASP A 30 20.33 20.98 8.20
N ARG A 31 20.99 22.05 7.78
CA ARG A 31 20.60 22.83 6.59
C ARG A 31 20.65 22.04 5.27
N PHE A 32 21.38 20.91 5.24
CA PHE A 32 21.48 20.07 4.04
C PHE A 32 20.63 18.80 4.10
N LYS A 33 20.10 18.44 5.27
CA LYS A 33 19.37 17.20 5.50
C LYS A 33 18.18 17.05 4.54
N ALA A 34 17.35 18.09 4.42
CA ALA A 34 16.17 18.04 3.55
C ALA A 34 16.54 17.69 2.10
N ARG A 35 17.58 18.35 1.58
CA ARG A 35 18.08 18.09 0.22
C ARG A 35 18.63 16.67 0.08
N VAL A 36 19.52 16.25 0.98
CA VAL A 36 20.19 14.95 0.89
C VAL A 36 19.20 13.81 1.02
N TYR A 37 18.24 13.90 1.94
CA TYR A 37 17.18 12.90 2.10
C TYR A 37 16.26 12.84 0.87
N SER A 38 15.86 14.00 0.33
CA SER A 38 15.06 14.07 -0.89
C SER A 38 15.80 13.44 -2.07
N ASP A 39 17.03 13.88 -2.34
CA ASP A 39 17.83 13.38 -3.47
C ASP A 39 18.14 11.88 -3.33
N PHE A 40 18.39 11.39 -2.12
CA PHE A 40 18.57 9.97 -1.87
C PHE A 40 17.28 9.18 -2.11
N GLY A 41 16.16 9.60 -1.50
CA GLY A 41 14.90 8.86 -1.55
C GLY A 41 14.34 8.72 -2.96
N HIS A 42 14.40 9.76 -3.80
CA HIS A 42 13.75 9.71 -5.12
C HIS A 42 14.72 9.56 -6.30
N LEU A 43 16.01 9.94 -6.18
CA LEU A 43 16.97 9.84 -7.29
C LEU A 43 17.92 8.63 -7.19
N ILE A 44 18.14 8.09 -5.99
CA ILE A 44 19.13 7.04 -5.77
C ILE A 44 18.46 5.73 -5.34
N ASN A 45 17.65 5.76 -4.29
CA ASN A 45 17.01 4.58 -3.73
C ASN A 45 16.25 3.73 -4.76
N PRO A 46 15.44 4.29 -5.68
CA PRO A 46 14.67 3.47 -6.64
C PRO A 46 15.50 2.53 -7.53
N TRP A 47 16.80 2.70 -7.60
CA TRP A 47 17.72 1.85 -8.35
C TRP A 47 18.66 1.00 -7.48
N ALA A 48 18.51 1.04 -6.16
CA ALA A 48 19.40 0.39 -5.22
C ALA A 48 18.69 -0.33 -4.06
N GLY A 49 17.39 -0.19 -3.98
CA GLY A 49 16.51 -0.79 -2.98
C GLY A 49 15.04 -0.60 -3.35
N HIS A 50 14.16 -1.17 -2.55
CA HIS A 50 12.73 -1.11 -2.83
C HIS A 50 12.21 0.33 -2.88
N LEU A 51 11.29 0.60 -3.80
CA LEU A 51 10.75 1.95 -4.05
C LEU A 51 10.10 2.55 -2.78
N ARG A 52 9.46 1.72 -1.97
CA ARG A 52 8.82 2.14 -0.70
C ARG A 52 9.81 2.67 0.33
N ASP A 53 11.04 2.16 0.36
CA ASP A 53 12.07 2.68 1.26
C ASP A 53 12.38 4.15 0.95
N GLY A 54 12.25 4.53 -0.32
CA GLY A 54 12.39 5.92 -0.77
C GLY A 54 11.33 6.86 -0.21
N VAL A 55 10.11 6.35 0.04
CA VAL A 55 9.00 7.12 0.62
C VAL A 55 9.38 7.66 2.01
N ASP A 56 9.97 6.83 2.85
CA ASP A 56 10.37 7.23 4.21
C ASP A 56 11.45 8.32 4.19
N TRP A 57 12.42 8.21 3.29
CA TRP A 57 13.44 9.23 3.11
C TRP A 57 12.85 10.57 2.64
N VAL A 58 11.92 10.51 1.69
CA VAL A 58 11.27 11.72 1.17
C VAL A 58 10.32 12.34 2.22
N ARG A 59 9.65 11.56 3.05
CA ARG A 59 8.86 12.07 4.18
C ARG A 59 9.73 12.79 5.20
N ARG A 60 10.90 12.22 5.55
CA ARG A 60 11.90 12.89 6.40
C ARG A 60 12.38 14.19 5.77
N ALA A 61 12.63 14.19 4.45
CA ALA A 61 13.02 15.39 3.72
C ALA A 61 11.95 16.48 3.81
N LEU A 62 10.67 16.13 3.57
CA LEU A 62 9.54 17.05 3.63
C LEU A 62 9.40 17.67 5.03
N PHE A 63 9.41 16.83 6.07
CA PHE A 63 9.35 17.27 7.46
C PHE A 63 10.51 18.23 7.80
N THR A 64 11.74 17.84 7.44
CA THR A 64 12.94 18.66 7.71
C THR A 64 12.89 19.99 6.96
N ALA A 65 12.45 19.99 5.69
CA ALA A 65 12.32 21.21 4.90
C ALA A 65 11.28 22.16 5.50
N GLN A 66 10.13 21.65 5.91
CA GLN A 66 9.06 22.43 6.56
C GLN A 66 9.52 23.02 7.89
N THR A 67 10.19 22.24 8.73
CA THR A 67 10.71 22.67 10.03
C THR A 67 11.77 23.76 9.88
N ASN A 68 12.62 23.65 8.86
CA ASN A 68 13.69 24.62 8.60
C ASN A 68 13.23 25.83 7.75
N GLY A 69 11.97 25.88 7.33
CA GLY A 69 11.44 26.94 6.46
C GLY A 69 11.99 26.91 5.03
N ASP A 70 12.53 25.76 4.58
CA ASP A 70 13.01 25.57 3.21
C ASP A 70 11.85 25.23 2.27
N LEU A 71 11.14 26.27 1.81
CA LEU A 71 9.97 26.15 0.95
C LEU A 71 10.29 25.48 -0.39
N THR A 72 11.51 25.63 -0.89
CA THR A 72 11.96 25.03 -2.15
C THR A 72 12.04 23.51 -2.00
N PHE A 73 12.81 23.03 -1.01
CA PHE A 73 12.93 21.58 -0.80
C PHE A 73 11.65 20.95 -0.23
N ALA A 74 10.79 21.69 0.48
CA ALA A 74 9.45 21.21 0.83
C ALA A 74 8.60 20.94 -0.43
N SER A 75 8.66 21.83 -1.43
CA SER A 75 7.95 21.62 -2.71
C SER A 75 8.52 20.44 -3.51
N PHE A 76 9.86 20.32 -3.57
CA PHE A 76 10.53 19.17 -4.20
C PHE A 76 10.14 17.85 -3.53
N ALA A 77 10.26 17.77 -2.22
CA ALA A 77 9.95 16.57 -1.45
C ALA A 77 8.46 16.19 -1.56
N GLY A 78 7.55 17.16 -1.51
CA GLY A 78 6.12 16.93 -1.71
C GLY A 78 5.81 16.30 -3.08
N ASN A 79 6.36 16.86 -4.16
CA ASN A 79 6.21 16.28 -5.50
C ASN A 79 6.85 14.88 -5.60
N SER A 80 8.05 14.69 -5.05
CA SER A 80 8.72 13.39 -5.07
C SER A 80 7.97 12.33 -4.25
N LEU A 81 7.36 12.72 -3.13
CA LEU A 81 6.53 11.84 -2.33
C LEU A 81 5.33 11.33 -3.12
N THR A 82 4.59 12.21 -3.77
CA THR A 82 3.40 11.82 -4.57
C THR A 82 3.78 10.92 -5.73
N MET A 83 4.91 11.17 -6.39
CA MET A 83 5.45 10.32 -7.45
C MET A 83 5.78 8.91 -6.93
N LEU A 84 6.49 8.81 -5.80
CA LEU A 84 6.85 7.52 -5.21
C LEU A 84 5.62 6.74 -4.75
N LEU A 85 4.66 7.37 -4.09
CA LEU A 85 3.43 6.74 -3.63
C LEU A 85 2.62 6.17 -4.80
N LEU A 86 2.44 6.94 -5.87
CA LEU A 86 1.76 6.50 -7.07
C LEU A 86 2.47 5.31 -7.73
N ALA A 87 3.79 5.39 -7.87
CA ALA A 87 4.61 4.34 -8.49
C ALA A 87 4.73 3.07 -7.62
N SER A 88 4.58 3.19 -6.30
CA SER A 88 4.58 2.06 -5.35
C SER A 88 3.25 1.32 -5.28
N GLY A 89 2.19 1.84 -5.94
CA GLY A 89 0.87 1.24 -5.89
C GLY A 89 0.12 1.46 -4.57
N GLU A 90 0.41 2.55 -3.88
CA GLU A 90 -0.37 2.93 -2.71
C GLU A 90 -1.82 3.26 -3.09
N PRO A 91 -2.80 3.08 -2.19
CA PRO A 91 -4.20 3.32 -2.49
C PRO A 91 -4.44 4.71 -3.07
N LEU A 92 -5.09 4.78 -4.24
CA LEU A 92 -5.25 6.04 -4.98
C LEU A 92 -5.97 7.15 -4.20
N GLY A 93 -6.85 6.77 -3.26
CA GLY A 93 -7.49 7.74 -2.36
C GLY A 93 -6.50 8.45 -1.44
N ASP A 94 -5.49 7.73 -0.94
CA ASP A 94 -4.46 8.27 -0.07
C ASP A 94 -3.48 9.12 -0.88
N VAL A 95 -3.07 8.62 -2.05
CA VAL A 95 -2.20 9.35 -2.97
C VAL A 95 -2.85 10.66 -3.40
N GLN A 96 -4.16 10.66 -3.69
CA GLN A 96 -4.89 11.88 -4.04
C GLN A 96 -4.81 12.93 -2.94
N ARG A 97 -5.04 12.55 -1.67
CA ARG A 97 -4.94 13.47 -0.54
C ARG A 97 -3.54 14.10 -0.43
N GLU A 98 -2.49 13.30 -0.60
CA GLU A 98 -1.11 13.81 -0.59
C GLU A 98 -0.83 14.77 -1.74
N VAL A 99 -1.33 14.48 -2.95
CA VAL A 99 -1.19 15.40 -4.09
C VAL A 99 -1.94 16.71 -3.85
N GLU A 100 -3.17 16.65 -3.34
CA GLU A 100 -3.98 17.84 -3.04
C GLU A 100 -3.32 18.72 -1.97
N ASN A 101 -2.79 18.13 -0.89
CA ASN A 101 -2.02 18.84 0.13
C ASN A 101 -0.76 19.50 -0.46
N GLY A 102 -0.03 18.78 -1.30
CA GLY A 102 1.15 19.30 -1.99
C GLY A 102 0.81 20.43 -2.96
N LEU A 103 -0.30 20.34 -3.69
CA LEU A 103 -0.80 21.39 -4.58
C LEU A 103 -1.19 22.65 -3.81
N GLU A 104 -1.90 22.51 -2.69
CA GLU A 104 -2.23 23.66 -1.84
C GLU A 104 -0.96 24.36 -1.35
N PHE A 105 0.01 23.59 -0.87
CA PHE A 105 1.29 24.11 -0.42
C PHE A 105 2.05 24.84 -1.55
N THR A 106 2.25 24.19 -2.70
CA THR A 106 3.01 24.77 -3.83
C THR A 106 2.36 26.01 -4.40
N ARG A 107 1.01 26.11 -4.37
CA ARG A 107 0.26 27.34 -4.74
C ARG A 107 0.47 28.45 -3.74
N LYS A 108 0.44 28.17 -2.43
CA LYS A 108 0.70 29.17 -1.37
C LYS A 108 2.09 29.76 -1.46
N VAL A 109 3.10 28.93 -1.74
CA VAL A 109 4.48 29.40 -1.90
C VAL A 109 4.80 29.91 -3.31
N ARG A 110 3.81 29.94 -4.21
CA ARG A 110 3.91 30.41 -5.61
C ARG A 110 4.95 29.65 -6.45
N PHE A 111 5.12 28.36 -6.19
CA PHE A 111 6.05 27.53 -6.96
C PHE A 111 5.30 26.82 -8.11
N GLY A 112 4.98 27.59 -9.16
CA GLY A 112 4.10 27.18 -10.24
C GLY A 112 4.53 25.91 -10.99
N LEU A 113 5.84 25.69 -11.16
CA LEU A 113 6.35 24.49 -11.86
C LEU A 113 5.86 23.18 -11.20
N PHE A 114 6.00 23.08 -9.87
CA PHE A 114 5.54 21.87 -9.16
C PHE A 114 4.02 21.79 -9.06
N ALA A 115 3.34 22.94 -8.98
CA ALA A 115 1.88 22.93 -9.07
C ALA A 115 1.39 22.36 -10.42
N ASP A 116 2.07 22.68 -11.52
CA ASP A 116 1.73 22.12 -12.85
C ASP A 116 2.00 20.61 -12.94
N ILE A 117 3.15 20.15 -12.42
CA ILE A 117 3.50 18.74 -12.39
C ILE A 117 2.48 17.95 -11.56
N MET A 118 2.19 18.40 -10.34
CA MET A 118 1.24 17.74 -9.45
C MET A 118 -0.19 17.78 -9.99
N THR A 119 -0.54 18.82 -10.77
CA THR A 119 -1.83 18.87 -11.49
C THR A 119 -1.95 17.72 -12.49
N GLY A 120 -0.88 17.41 -13.24
CA GLY A 120 -0.85 16.24 -14.13
C GLY A 120 -0.94 14.89 -13.38
N GLN A 121 -0.28 14.77 -12.23
CA GLN A 121 -0.39 13.59 -11.36
C GLN A 121 -1.82 13.41 -10.84
N LEU A 122 -2.44 14.49 -10.34
CA LEU A 122 -3.82 14.48 -9.86
C LEU A 122 -4.80 14.09 -10.96
N GLY A 123 -4.57 14.58 -12.20
CA GLY A 123 -5.37 14.22 -13.36
C GLY A 123 -5.41 12.71 -13.60
N LEU A 124 -4.25 12.04 -13.60
CA LEU A 124 -4.17 10.59 -13.74
C LEU A 124 -4.91 9.86 -12.60
N ILE A 125 -4.67 10.27 -11.36
CA ILE A 125 -5.29 9.65 -10.18
C ILE A 125 -6.81 9.78 -10.24
N ARG A 126 -7.33 10.97 -10.56
CA ARG A 126 -8.77 11.21 -10.68
C ARG A 126 -9.39 10.44 -11.83
N ALA A 127 -8.70 10.32 -12.97
CA ALA A 127 -9.15 9.52 -14.11
C ALA A 127 -9.26 8.03 -13.72
N LEU A 128 -8.24 7.45 -13.11
CA LEU A 128 -8.26 6.07 -12.64
C LEU A 128 -9.36 5.80 -11.60
N ARG A 129 -9.63 6.77 -10.71
CA ARG A 129 -10.74 6.72 -9.75
C ARG A 129 -12.11 6.96 -10.38
N GLY A 130 -12.16 7.37 -11.65
CA GLY A 130 -13.40 7.70 -12.36
C GLY A 130 -14.07 8.98 -11.89
N LEU A 131 -13.27 9.97 -11.53
CA LEU A 131 -13.67 11.31 -11.10
C LEU A 131 -13.47 12.37 -12.20
N THR A 132 -13.24 11.93 -13.42
CA THR A 132 -13.15 12.75 -14.65
C THR A 132 -14.21 12.31 -15.64
N SER A 133 -14.34 13.02 -16.77
CA SER A 133 -15.32 12.68 -17.81
C SER A 133 -15.14 11.27 -18.37
N ASP A 134 -13.90 10.83 -18.52
CA ASP A 134 -13.50 9.48 -18.94
C ASP A 134 -12.07 9.18 -18.47
N LEU A 135 -11.63 7.90 -18.62
CA LEU A 135 -10.30 7.46 -18.20
C LEU A 135 -9.15 8.11 -18.98
N SER A 136 -9.38 8.58 -20.19
CA SER A 136 -8.37 9.18 -21.06
C SER A 136 -8.23 10.69 -20.87
N SER A 137 -9.20 11.34 -20.21
CA SER A 137 -9.27 12.77 -19.95
C SER A 137 -8.95 13.13 -18.51
N PHE A 138 -8.29 14.26 -18.30
CA PHE A 138 -8.09 14.86 -16.98
C PHE A 138 -9.09 15.98 -16.68
N GLY A 139 -9.90 16.36 -17.69
CA GLY A 139 -10.89 17.42 -17.58
C GLY A 139 -12.13 17.02 -16.78
N ASP A 140 -12.67 17.99 -16.07
CA ASP A 140 -13.97 17.92 -15.40
C ASP A 140 -14.66 19.29 -15.42
N GLU A 141 -15.76 19.45 -14.67
CA GLU A 141 -16.51 20.73 -14.58
C GLU A 141 -15.67 21.91 -14.06
N GLN A 142 -14.58 21.65 -13.33
CA GLN A 142 -13.74 22.67 -12.69
C GLN A 142 -12.37 22.81 -13.33
N PHE A 143 -11.94 21.86 -14.15
CA PHE A 143 -10.60 21.83 -14.74
C PHE A 143 -10.66 21.69 -16.27
N ASP A 144 -10.28 22.76 -16.96
CA ASP A 144 -10.13 22.80 -18.42
C ASP A 144 -8.75 22.23 -18.81
N GLU A 145 -8.74 20.94 -19.14
CA GLU A 145 -7.53 20.24 -19.57
C GLU A 145 -6.94 20.83 -20.86
N ARG A 146 -7.77 21.25 -21.82
CA ARG A 146 -7.29 21.78 -23.11
C ARG A 146 -6.49 23.06 -22.91
N ARG A 147 -7.01 23.96 -22.09
CA ARG A 147 -6.32 25.20 -21.74
C ARG A 147 -5.02 24.94 -20.98
N PHE A 148 -5.03 23.97 -20.07
CA PHE A 148 -3.84 23.55 -19.32
C PHE A 148 -2.76 23.00 -20.26
N GLN A 149 -3.11 22.07 -21.14
CA GLN A 149 -2.22 21.48 -22.14
C GLN A 149 -1.63 22.56 -23.06
N GLN A 150 -2.46 23.43 -23.61
CA GLN A 150 -2.01 24.52 -24.48
C GLN A 150 -0.96 25.40 -23.80
N ARG A 151 -1.17 25.74 -22.53
CA ARG A 151 -0.20 26.51 -21.73
C ARG A 151 1.13 25.77 -21.56
N LEU A 152 1.10 24.46 -21.26
CA LEU A 152 2.30 23.65 -21.15
C LEU A 152 3.08 23.57 -22.46
N GLU A 153 2.41 23.53 -23.60
CA GLU A 153 3.05 23.42 -24.92
C GLU A 153 3.60 24.75 -25.44
N THR A 154 2.99 25.88 -25.06
CA THR A 154 3.37 27.20 -25.57
C THR A 154 4.43 27.91 -24.74
N ASP A 155 4.61 27.56 -23.46
CA ASP A 155 5.61 28.18 -22.59
C ASP A 155 6.89 27.31 -22.50
N PRO A 156 8.02 27.75 -23.11
CA PRO A 156 9.27 26.99 -23.08
C PRO A 156 9.83 26.74 -21.68
N ARG A 157 9.42 27.51 -20.67
CA ARG A 157 9.84 27.32 -19.28
C ARG A 157 9.17 26.11 -18.63
N LEU A 158 8.05 25.65 -19.20
CA LEU A 158 7.25 24.53 -18.69
C LEU A 158 7.56 23.20 -19.36
N VAL A 159 8.62 23.10 -20.17
CA VAL A 159 9.01 21.87 -20.89
C VAL A 159 9.11 20.65 -19.97
N PHE A 160 9.61 20.85 -18.75
CA PHE A 160 9.71 19.77 -17.75
C PHE A 160 8.33 19.29 -17.28
N ALA A 161 7.42 20.22 -16.96
CA ALA A 161 6.04 19.91 -16.60
C ALA A 161 5.28 19.29 -17.79
N ALA A 162 5.52 19.77 -19.01
CA ALA A 162 4.93 19.22 -20.24
C ALA A 162 5.37 17.77 -20.48
N CYS A 163 6.65 17.44 -20.28
CA CYS A 163 7.16 16.08 -20.39
C CYS A 163 6.42 15.13 -19.43
N TRP A 164 6.30 15.51 -18.17
CA TRP A 164 5.65 14.68 -17.16
C TRP A 164 4.14 14.59 -17.36
N TYR A 165 3.51 15.65 -17.80
CA TYR A 165 2.09 15.62 -18.21
C TYR A 165 1.85 14.59 -19.30
N TRP A 166 2.68 14.55 -20.36
CA TRP A 166 2.54 13.59 -21.43
C TRP A 166 2.78 12.14 -21.00
N ILE A 167 3.67 11.91 -20.03
CA ILE A 167 3.83 10.58 -19.41
C ILE A 167 2.55 10.17 -18.67
N ARG A 168 1.91 11.07 -17.92
CA ARG A 168 0.63 10.77 -17.25
C ARG A 168 -0.51 10.57 -18.24
N LYS A 169 -0.52 11.30 -19.36
CA LYS A 169 -1.48 11.08 -20.45
C LYS A 169 -1.26 9.72 -21.13
N LEU A 170 -0.03 9.31 -21.33
CA LEU A 170 0.30 7.97 -21.83
C LEU A 170 -0.29 6.89 -20.91
N GLN A 171 -0.10 7.01 -19.61
CA GLN A 171 -0.65 6.06 -18.63
C GLN A 171 -2.18 6.03 -18.66
N ALA A 172 -2.84 7.19 -18.61
CA ALA A 172 -4.29 7.29 -18.61
C ALA A 172 -4.91 6.69 -19.88
N ARG A 173 -4.38 7.05 -21.06
CA ARG A 173 -4.84 6.53 -22.34
C ARG A 173 -4.63 5.04 -22.49
N PHE A 174 -3.52 4.53 -21.98
CA PHE A 174 -3.27 3.09 -21.94
C PHE A 174 -4.31 2.36 -21.08
N HIS A 175 -4.59 2.84 -19.88
CA HIS A 175 -5.64 2.26 -19.02
C HIS A 175 -7.05 2.40 -19.60
N ALA A 176 -7.27 3.43 -20.42
CA ALA A 176 -8.53 3.61 -21.16
C ALA A 176 -8.67 2.67 -22.38
N ASN A 177 -7.66 1.85 -22.70
CA ASN A 177 -7.54 1.02 -23.91
C ASN A 177 -7.47 1.85 -25.20
N ASP A 178 -7.19 3.16 -25.12
CA ASP A 178 -6.92 4.04 -26.27
C ASP A 178 -5.42 4.00 -26.61
N TYR A 179 -5.01 2.87 -27.16
CA TYR A 179 -3.58 2.58 -27.40
C TYR A 179 -2.96 3.49 -28.47
N ALA A 180 -3.72 3.88 -29.48
CA ALA A 180 -3.23 4.78 -30.54
C ALA A 180 -2.90 6.18 -29.97
N SER A 181 -3.80 6.76 -29.16
CA SER A 181 -3.53 8.02 -28.47
C SER A 181 -2.45 7.87 -27.38
N ALA A 182 -2.30 6.69 -26.77
CA ALA A 182 -1.23 6.40 -25.85
C ALA A 182 0.14 6.45 -26.54
N VAL A 183 0.29 5.85 -27.73
CA VAL A 183 1.52 5.95 -28.54
C VAL A 183 1.80 7.42 -28.92
N ALA A 184 0.78 8.17 -29.35
CA ALA A 184 0.96 9.60 -29.63
C ALA A 184 1.44 10.40 -28.41
N ALA A 185 0.94 10.07 -27.21
CA ALA A 185 1.42 10.69 -25.97
C ALA A 185 2.87 10.28 -25.65
N ALA A 186 3.24 9.01 -25.90
CA ALA A 186 4.61 8.55 -25.74
C ALA A 186 5.58 9.30 -26.67
N ASP A 187 5.22 9.52 -27.93
CA ASP A 187 6.04 10.27 -28.89
C ASP A 187 6.22 11.74 -28.48
N ARG A 188 5.17 12.35 -27.95
CA ARG A 188 5.25 13.69 -27.36
C ARG A 188 6.17 13.74 -26.15
N ALA A 189 6.03 12.80 -25.22
CA ALA A 189 6.92 12.70 -24.07
C ALA A 189 8.37 12.50 -24.50
N GLN A 190 8.64 11.61 -25.46
CA GLN A 190 9.97 11.31 -25.99
C GLN A 190 10.68 12.56 -26.51
N SER A 191 9.97 13.40 -27.26
CA SER A 191 10.54 14.64 -27.80
C SER A 191 11.01 15.63 -26.74
N LEU A 192 10.54 15.48 -25.50
CA LEU A 192 10.83 16.36 -24.35
C LEU A 192 11.79 15.73 -23.33
N MET A 193 11.97 14.39 -23.35
CA MET A 193 12.72 13.68 -22.31
C MET A 193 14.22 14.04 -22.23
N TRP A 194 14.83 14.46 -23.31
CA TRP A 194 16.24 14.88 -23.31
C TRP A 194 16.51 16.10 -22.40
N LYS A 195 15.48 16.86 -22.07
CA LYS A 195 15.52 18.00 -21.14
C LYS A 195 15.19 17.62 -19.70
N SER A 196 14.74 16.37 -19.48
CA SER A 196 14.36 15.88 -18.16
C SER A 196 15.50 15.06 -17.55
N PRO A 197 15.88 15.29 -16.29
CA PRO A 197 16.76 14.37 -15.57
C PRO A 197 16.15 12.98 -15.48
N PRO A 198 16.95 11.93 -15.24
CA PRO A 198 16.48 10.54 -15.16
C PRO A 198 15.77 10.29 -13.81
N PHE A 199 14.55 10.78 -13.67
CA PHE A 199 13.64 10.50 -12.58
C PHE A 199 12.92 9.16 -12.80
N PHE A 200 12.14 8.72 -11.83
CA PHE A 200 11.37 7.48 -11.94
C PHE A 200 10.29 7.56 -13.04
N GLU A 201 9.86 8.75 -13.42
CA GLU A 201 8.98 8.97 -14.57
C GLU A 201 9.54 8.40 -15.88
N ALA A 202 10.86 8.33 -16.03
CA ALA A 202 11.47 7.66 -17.17
C ALA A 202 11.17 6.16 -17.18
N VAL A 203 11.04 5.52 -16.01
CA VAL A 203 10.64 4.11 -15.90
C VAL A 203 9.20 3.93 -16.36
N GLU A 204 8.30 4.77 -15.87
CA GLU A 204 6.89 4.75 -16.27
C GLU A 204 6.73 5.02 -17.76
N TYR A 205 7.52 5.96 -18.31
CA TYR A 205 7.56 6.19 -19.75
C TYR A 205 7.97 4.94 -20.53
N HIS A 206 9.11 4.33 -20.20
CA HIS A 206 9.59 3.14 -20.93
C HIS A 206 8.61 1.98 -20.82
N PHE A 207 8.02 1.78 -19.66
CA PHE A 207 7.08 0.71 -19.40
C PHE A 207 5.78 0.87 -20.21
N TYR A 208 5.09 2.00 -20.06
CA TYR A 208 3.82 2.22 -20.77
C TYR A 208 3.99 2.48 -22.27
N ALA A 209 5.10 3.08 -22.71
CA ALA A 209 5.39 3.24 -24.13
C ALA A 209 5.64 1.88 -24.82
N ALA A 210 6.32 0.95 -24.15
CA ALA A 210 6.49 -0.41 -24.64
C ALA A 210 5.14 -1.12 -24.76
N LEU A 211 4.32 -1.11 -23.71
CA LEU A 211 3.02 -1.77 -23.72
C LEU A 211 2.05 -1.17 -24.74
N ALA A 212 2.01 0.17 -24.90
CA ALA A 212 1.18 0.82 -25.90
C ALA A 212 1.59 0.44 -27.34
N ARG A 213 2.90 0.39 -27.60
CA ARG A 213 3.42 -0.05 -28.89
C ARG A 213 3.12 -1.53 -29.14
N ALA A 214 3.26 -2.39 -28.15
CA ALA A 214 2.89 -3.80 -28.25
C ALA A 214 1.40 -4.00 -28.54
N ALA A 215 0.53 -3.20 -27.92
CA ALA A 215 -0.90 -3.27 -28.11
C ALA A 215 -1.34 -2.78 -29.51
N THR A 216 -0.59 -1.86 -30.14
CA THR A 216 -0.88 -1.36 -31.51
C THR A 216 -0.20 -2.13 -32.61
N SER A 217 0.75 -3.04 -32.26
CA SER A 217 1.49 -3.83 -33.24
C SER A 217 0.74 -5.11 -33.62
N SER A 218 0.83 -5.47 -34.91
CA SER A 218 0.34 -6.76 -35.41
C SER A 218 1.48 -7.77 -35.52
N PRO A 219 1.23 -9.08 -35.39
CA PRO A 219 2.21 -10.13 -35.69
C PRO A 219 2.80 -10.03 -37.11
N SER A 220 2.02 -9.50 -38.07
CA SER A 220 2.46 -9.26 -39.45
C SER A 220 3.47 -8.11 -39.58
N ASP A 221 3.54 -7.20 -38.59
CA ASP A 221 4.47 -6.06 -38.59
C ASP A 221 5.86 -6.50 -38.07
N ALA A 222 6.46 -7.50 -38.69
CA ALA A 222 7.68 -8.13 -38.19
C ALA A 222 8.90 -7.19 -38.14
N GLN A 223 8.90 -6.07 -38.87
CA GLN A 223 9.97 -5.07 -38.91
C GLN A 223 9.37 -3.66 -39.02
N GLY A 224 9.93 -2.70 -38.27
CA GLY A 224 9.54 -1.29 -38.36
C GLY A 224 9.91 -0.47 -37.13
N PRO A 225 9.91 0.87 -37.23
CA PRO A 225 10.35 1.77 -36.17
C PRO A 225 9.62 1.58 -34.82
N SER A 226 8.35 1.17 -34.86
CA SER A 226 7.57 0.91 -33.65
C SER A 226 8.09 -0.31 -32.89
N ARG A 227 8.49 -1.35 -33.61
CA ARG A 227 9.01 -2.59 -33.03
C ARG A 227 10.43 -2.41 -32.50
N ASP A 228 11.27 -1.69 -33.22
CA ASP A 228 12.62 -1.33 -32.75
C ASP A 228 12.54 -0.52 -31.44
N ALA A 229 11.60 0.43 -31.35
CA ALA A 229 11.36 1.19 -30.14
C ALA A 229 10.86 0.31 -28.99
N LEU A 230 9.97 -0.67 -29.25
CA LEU A 230 9.51 -1.63 -28.25
C LEU A 230 10.68 -2.43 -27.66
N TYR A 231 11.56 -2.97 -28.50
CA TYR A 231 12.74 -3.71 -28.03
C TYR A 231 13.72 -2.81 -27.27
N ALA A 232 13.90 -1.56 -27.70
CA ALA A 232 14.76 -0.61 -26.99
C ALA A 232 14.22 -0.30 -25.59
N HIS A 233 12.89 -0.13 -25.45
CA HIS A 233 12.26 0.05 -24.14
C HIS A 233 12.42 -1.18 -23.26
N HIS A 234 12.23 -2.38 -23.81
CA HIS A 234 12.41 -3.64 -23.08
C HIS A 234 13.84 -3.81 -22.57
N LEU A 235 14.83 -3.62 -23.44
CA LEU A 235 16.25 -3.69 -23.08
C LEU A 235 16.62 -2.75 -21.93
N GLN A 236 16.02 -1.55 -21.93
CA GLN A 236 16.22 -0.58 -20.84
C GLN A 236 15.62 -1.09 -19.52
N LEU A 237 14.41 -1.67 -19.54
CA LEU A 237 13.78 -2.25 -18.36
C LEU A 237 14.56 -3.46 -17.84
N GLU A 238 15.04 -4.35 -18.70
CA GLU A 238 15.92 -5.47 -18.33
C GLU A 238 17.23 -5.00 -17.71
N THR A 239 17.80 -3.92 -18.24
CA THR A 239 19.04 -3.34 -17.69
C THR A 239 18.80 -2.86 -16.26
N TRP A 240 17.68 -2.22 -15.99
CA TRP A 240 17.32 -1.82 -14.62
C TRP A 240 16.97 -3.00 -13.72
N ALA A 241 16.28 -4.02 -14.26
CA ALA A 241 15.92 -5.23 -13.51
C ALA A 241 17.14 -6.03 -13.03
N ARG A 242 18.25 -6.01 -13.77
CA ARG A 242 19.53 -6.62 -13.34
C ARG A 242 20.13 -5.94 -12.11
N HIS A 243 19.88 -4.65 -11.91
CA HIS A 243 20.43 -3.88 -10.78
C HIS A 243 19.47 -3.83 -9.58
N CYS A 244 18.17 -3.75 -9.81
CA CYS A 244 17.15 -3.70 -8.78
C CYS A 244 15.91 -4.51 -9.22
N PRO A 245 15.95 -5.84 -9.13
CA PRO A 245 14.87 -6.72 -9.58
C PRO A 245 13.55 -6.43 -8.87
N GLU A 246 13.59 -6.05 -7.60
CA GLU A 246 12.42 -5.72 -6.79
C GLU A 246 11.51 -4.70 -7.47
N ASN A 247 12.08 -3.64 -8.06
CA ASN A 247 11.30 -2.59 -8.71
C ASN A 247 11.02 -2.85 -10.19
N PHE A 248 11.89 -3.59 -10.89
CA PHE A 248 11.87 -3.60 -12.35
C PHE A 248 11.59 -4.97 -12.97
N ALA A 249 11.77 -6.09 -12.24
CA ALA A 249 11.59 -7.42 -12.83
C ALA A 249 10.16 -7.66 -13.33
N ASN A 250 9.15 -7.19 -12.59
CA ASN A 250 7.75 -7.30 -12.98
C ASN A 250 7.45 -6.55 -14.29
N ARG A 251 8.01 -5.34 -14.45
CA ARG A 251 7.86 -4.50 -15.65
C ARG A 251 8.57 -5.11 -16.86
N ALA A 252 9.81 -5.57 -16.69
CA ALA A 252 10.57 -6.23 -17.76
C ALA A 252 9.90 -7.53 -18.21
N ALA A 253 9.43 -8.35 -17.26
CA ALA A 253 8.72 -9.60 -17.57
C ALA A 253 7.41 -9.35 -18.34
N LEU A 254 6.61 -8.33 -17.95
CA LEU A 254 5.37 -8.03 -18.63
C LEU A 254 5.59 -7.55 -20.07
N VAL A 255 6.56 -6.67 -20.30
CA VAL A 255 6.89 -6.22 -21.66
C VAL A 255 7.48 -7.38 -22.47
N GLY A 256 8.30 -8.24 -21.86
CA GLY A 256 8.82 -9.45 -22.49
C GLY A 256 7.72 -10.43 -22.89
N ALA A 257 6.66 -10.55 -22.08
CA ALA A 257 5.47 -11.36 -22.39
C ALA A 257 4.75 -10.84 -23.65
N GLU A 258 4.55 -9.53 -23.74
CA GLU A 258 3.94 -8.88 -24.91
C GLU A 258 4.79 -9.05 -26.18
N ILE A 259 6.12 -8.99 -26.07
CA ILE A 259 7.03 -9.28 -27.19
C ILE A 259 6.89 -10.74 -27.61
N ALA A 260 6.91 -11.69 -26.66
CA ALA A 260 6.77 -13.11 -26.96
C ALA A 260 5.41 -13.42 -27.63
N ARG A 261 4.33 -12.78 -27.17
CA ARG A 261 3.00 -12.85 -27.81
C ARG A 261 3.02 -12.39 -29.26
N LEU A 262 3.65 -11.25 -29.55
CA LEU A 262 3.77 -10.71 -30.91
C LEU A 262 4.63 -11.57 -31.84
N GLU A 263 5.56 -12.35 -31.27
CA GLU A 263 6.42 -13.27 -31.99
C GLU A 263 5.83 -14.68 -32.12
N GLY A 264 4.63 -14.94 -31.59
CA GLY A 264 3.98 -16.25 -31.59
C GLY A 264 4.67 -17.29 -30.69
N ARG A 265 5.48 -16.85 -29.73
CA ARG A 265 6.16 -17.69 -28.74
C ARG A 265 5.26 -17.88 -27.50
N ASP A 266 4.10 -18.54 -27.70
CA ASP A 266 3.03 -18.62 -26.69
C ASP A 266 3.51 -19.21 -25.37
N ALA A 267 4.32 -20.28 -25.39
CA ALA A 267 4.87 -20.88 -24.17
C ALA A 267 5.76 -19.92 -23.37
N ASP A 268 6.51 -19.06 -24.05
CA ASP A 268 7.32 -18.03 -23.41
C ASP A 268 6.44 -16.91 -22.85
N ALA A 269 5.42 -16.49 -23.62
CA ALA A 269 4.45 -15.50 -23.19
C ALA A 269 3.75 -15.94 -21.90
N MET A 270 3.24 -17.18 -21.84
CA MET A 270 2.61 -17.76 -20.64
C MET A 270 3.51 -17.69 -19.41
N ARG A 271 4.79 -18.10 -19.55
CA ARG A 271 5.75 -18.06 -18.44
C ARG A 271 6.06 -16.65 -17.98
N LEU A 272 6.20 -15.72 -18.91
CA LEU A 272 6.53 -14.31 -18.62
C LEU A 272 5.35 -13.55 -18.00
N TYR A 273 4.09 -13.81 -18.40
CA TYR A 273 2.92 -13.26 -17.72
C TYR A 273 2.85 -13.73 -16.26
N GLU A 274 3.02 -15.04 -16.01
CA GLU A 274 3.06 -15.58 -14.66
C GLU A 274 4.21 -14.99 -13.82
N GLN A 275 5.39 -14.82 -14.43
CA GLN A 275 6.51 -14.17 -13.77
C GLN A 275 6.20 -12.71 -13.44
N ALA A 276 5.56 -11.97 -14.34
CA ALA A 276 5.18 -10.58 -14.12
C ALA A 276 4.17 -10.45 -12.96
N VAL A 277 3.12 -11.29 -12.95
CA VAL A 277 2.11 -11.32 -11.87
C VAL A 277 2.76 -11.65 -10.53
N ARG A 278 3.57 -12.70 -10.46
CA ARG A 278 4.24 -13.14 -9.24
C ARG A 278 5.21 -12.07 -8.73
N SER A 279 6.09 -11.56 -9.59
CA SER A 279 7.06 -10.54 -9.20
C SER A 279 6.39 -9.24 -8.75
N ALA A 280 5.28 -8.82 -9.38
CA ALA A 280 4.53 -7.65 -8.95
C ALA A 280 3.88 -7.86 -7.58
N ARG A 281 3.30 -9.04 -7.34
CA ARG A 281 2.69 -9.42 -6.06
C ARG A 281 3.73 -9.47 -4.94
N ASP A 282 4.83 -10.18 -5.14
CA ASP A 282 5.88 -10.39 -4.14
C ASP A 282 6.54 -9.06 -3.74
N SER A 283 6.66 -8.12 -4.69
CA SER A 283 7.17 -6.77 -4.46
C SER A 283 6.07 -5.75 -4.07
N GLY A 284 4.81 -6.16 -3.96
CA GLY A 284 3.71 -5.32 -3.49
C GLY A 284 3.24 -4.24 -4.48
N PHE A 285 3.56 -4.34 -5.77
CA PHE A 285 3.10 -3.42 -6.81
C PHE A 285 1.72 -3.81 -7.32
N VAL A 286 0.68 -3.48 -6.55
CA VAL A 286 -0.71 -3.88 -6.85
C VAL A 286 -1.20 -3.41 -8.23
N GLN A 287 -0.79 -2.22 -8.68
CA GLN A 287 -1.13 -1.68 -9.99
C GLN A 287 -0.50 -2.50 -11.14
N ASN A 288 0.72 -2.96 -10.96
CA ASN A 288 1.40 -3.79 -11.96
C ASN A 288 0.89 -5.24 -11.93
N GLU A 289 0.53 -5.76 -10.74
CA GLU A 289 -0.15 -7.05 -10.61
C GLU A 289 -1.51 -7.01 -11.33
N ALA A 290 -2.29 -5.94 -11.16
CA ALA A 290 -3.56 -5.75 -11.86
C ALA A 290 -3.36 -5.75 -13.38
N LEU A 291 -2.43 -4.96 -13.88
CA LEU A 291 -2.13 -4.82 -15.30
C LEU A 291 -1.62 -6.12 -15.91
N ALA A 292 -0.72 -6.83 -15.21
CA ALA A 292 -0.21 -8.12 -15.68
C ALA A 292 -1.31 -9.17 -15.79
N ASN A 293 -2.24 -9.22 -14.82
CA ASN A 293 -3.41 -10.09 -14.89
C ASN A 293 -4.34 -9.70 -16.05
N GLU A 294 -4.59 -8.39 -16.29
CA GLU A 294 -5.45 -7.94 -17.40
C GLU A 294 -4.87 -8.34 -18.77
N LEU A 295 -3.57 -8.12 -18.99
CA LEU A 295 -2.92 -8.46 -20.25
C LEU A 295 -2.80 -9.98 -20.45
N ALA A 296 -2.53 -10.75 -19.38
CA ALA A 296 -2.59 -12.21 -19.42
C ALA A 296 -3.99 -12.71 -19.79
N ALA A 297 -5.04 -12.13 -19.22
CA ALA A 297 -6.41 -12.48 -19.57
C ALA A 297 -6.71 -12.28 -21.06
N ASN A 298 -6.30 -11.15 -21.61
CA ASN A 298 -6.45 -10.85 -23.04
C ASN A 298 -5.70 -11.85 -23.93
N PHE A 299 -4.49 -12.24 -23.52
CA PHE A 299 -3.70 -13.26 -24.21
C PHE A 299 -4.40 -14.61 -24.22
N TYR A 300 -4.89 -15.10 -23.06
CA TYR A 300 -5.59 -16.38 -22.98
C TYR A 300 -6.94 -16.37 -23.70
N ALA A 301 -7.65 -15.24 -23.71
CA ALA A 301 -8.87 -15.07 -24.50
C ALA A 301 -8.59 -15.21 -25.99
N ALA A 302 -7.51 -14.59 -26.48
CA ALA A 302 -7.09 -14.68 -27.88
C ALA A 302 -6.71 -16.11 -28.32
N LEU A 303 -6.23 -16.93 -27.38
CA LEU A 303 -5.97 -18.36 -27.59
C LEU A 303 -7.22 -19.26 -27.42
N GLY A 304 -8.40 -18.70 -27.06
CA GLY A 304 -9.63 -19.45 -26.84
C GLY A 304 -9.75 -20.11 -25.45
N PHE A 305 -8.87 -19.78 -24.51
CA PHE A 305 -8.91 -20.33 -23.14
C PHE A 305 -9.77 -19.45 -22.20
N GLU A 306 -11.06 -19.40 -22.43
CA GLU A 306 -12.00 -18.52 -21.72
C GLU A 306 -11.96 -18.69 -20.19
N THR A 307 -11.94 -19.92 -19.68
CA THR A 307 -11.92 -20.20 -18.23
C THR A 307 -10.68 -19.59 -17.58
N ILE A 308 -9.53 -19.70 -18.22
CA ILE A 308 -8.26 -19.15 -17.72
C ILE A 308 -8.31 -17.63 -17.80
N SER A 309 -8.76 -17.09 -18.94
CA SER A 309 -8.95 -15.64 -19.14
C SER A 309 -9.83 -15.04 -18.05
N HIS A 310 -10.98 -15.64 -17.76
CA HIS A 310 -11.88 -15.18 -16.71
C HIS A 310 -11.25 -15.22 -15.31
N ALA A 311 -10.40 -16.21 -15.02
CA ALA A 311 -9.67 -16.25 -13.75
C ALA A 311 -8.71 -15.06 -13.60
N TYR A 312 -7.94 -14.75 -14.65
CA TYR A 312 -7.06 -13.60 -14.68
C TYR A 312 -7.81 -12.27 -14.61
N LEU A 313 -8.95 -12.14 -15.32
CA LEU A 313 -9.78 -10.94 -15.25
C LEU A 313 -10.31 -10.68 -13.84
N ARG A 314 -10.76 -11.72 -13.12
CA ARG A 314 -11.18 -11.57 -11.71
C ARG A 314 -10.03 -11.10 -10.83
N ASN A 315 -8.82 -11.64 -11.02
CA ASN A 315 -7.65 -11.22 -10.27
C ASN A 315 -7.28 -9.76 -10.58
N ALA A 316 -7.29 -9.37 -11.86
CA ALA A 316 -7.04 -7.99 -12.29
C ALA A 316 -8.03 -7.03 -11.63
N ARG A 317 -9.33 -7.35 -11.70
CA ARG A 317 -10.40 -6.56 -11.08
C ARG A 317 -10.21 -6.40 -9.57
N ALA A 318 -9.89 -7.48 -8.86
CA ALA A 318 -9.63 -7.45 -7.43
C ALA A 318 -8.43 -6.56 -7.07
N CYS A 319 -7.36 -6.60 -7.88
CA CYS A 319 -6.20 -5.75 -7.71
C CYS A 319 -6.51 -4.27 -7.98
N TYR A 320 -7.27 -3.95 -9.04
CA TYR A 320 -7.71 -2.58 -9.33
C TYR A 320 -8.62 -1.99 -8.24
N LEU A 321 -9.54 -2.80 -7.68
CA LEU A 321 -10.34 -2.39 -6.51
C LEU A 321 -9.46 -2.10 -5.31
N ARG A 322 -8.50 -2.96 -5.01
CA ARG A 322 -7.56 -2.80 -3.90
C ARG A 322 -6.68 -1.56 -4.07
N TRP A 323 -6.33 -1.21 -5.30
CA TRP A 323 -5.62 0.03 -5.64
C TRP A 323 -6.51 1.28 -5.56
N GLY A 324 -7.84 1.13 -5.64
CA GLY A 324 -8.81 2.23 -5.67
C GLY A 324 -9.00 2.83 -7.07
N ALA A 325 -8.74 2.04 -8.12
CA ALA A 325 -8.92 2.44 -9.53
C ALA A 325 -10.37 2.17 -9.99
N ASP A 326 -11.36 2.75 -9.31
CA ASP A 326 -12.79 2.49 -9.50
C ASP A 326 -13.28 2.80 -10.92
N GLY A 327 -12.67 3.80 -11.58
CA GLY A 327 -12.95 4.12 -12.98
C GLY A 327 -12.54 2.99 -13.92
N LYS A 328 -11.37 2.39 -13.68
CA LYS A 328 -10.90 1.24 -14.47
C LYS A 328 -11.75 -0.01 -14.18
N VAL A 329 -12.17 -0.22 -12.94
CA VAL A 329 -13.05 -1.32 -12.57
C VAL A 329 -14.38 -1.21 -13.30
N ARG A 330 -15.01 -0.02 -13.33
CA ARG A 330 -16.26 0.19 -14.11
C ARG A 330 -16.08 -0.14 -15.59
N GLN A 331 -14.98 0.32 -16.20
CA GLN A 331 -14.68 -0.01 -17.60
C GLN A 331 -14.57 -1.52 -17.83
N MET A 332 -13.90 -2.24 -16.92
CA MET A 332 -13.78 -3.71 -16.99
C MET A 332 -15.13 -4.41 -16.83
N ASP A 333 -15.95 -3.95 -15.90
CA ASP A 333 -17.28 -4.51 -15.62
C ASP A 333 -18.23 -4.29 -16.80
N GLU A 334 -18.19 -3.13 -17.43
CA GLU A 334 -18.95 -2.81 -18.66
C GLU A 334 -18.53 -3.69 -19.84
N ALA A 335 -17.21 -3.92 -19.99
CA ALA A 335 -16.69 -4.77 -21.07
C ALA A 335 -16.91 -6.26 -20.80
N ASN A 336 -17.10 -6.69 -19.56
CA ASN A 336 -17.22 -8.08 -19.16
C ASN A 336 -18.38 -8.32 -18.17
N PRO A 337 -19.65 -8.14 -18.57
CA PRO A 337 -20.82 -8.25 -17.68
C PRO A 337 -20.95 -9.62 -16.99
N HIS A 338 -20.41 -10.67 -17.62
CA HIS A 338 -20.44 -12.03 -17.09
C HIS A 338 -19.61 -12.20 -15.80
N LEU A 339 -18.60 -11.36 -15.57
CA LEU A 339 -17.82 -11.37 -14.33
C LEU A 339 -18.70 -11.02 -13.11
N LEU A 340 -19.65 -10.14 -13.28
CA LEU A 340 -20.60 -9.73 -12.24
C LEU A 340 -21.66 -10.84 -12.00
N GLN A 341 -22.09 -11.53 -13.06
CA GLN A 341 -23.07 -12.60 -12.95
C GLN A 341 -22.54 -13.84 -12.23
N GLN A 342 -21.26 -14.18 -12.38
CA GLN A 342 -20.61 -15.28 -11.68
C GLN A 342 -20.26 -14.95 -10.22
N MET A 343 -20.28 -13.69 -9.84
CA MET A 343 -20.16 -13.24 -8.44
C MET A 343 -21.52 -13.16 -7.72
N ALA A 344 -22.63 -13.22 -8.47
CA ALA A 344 -23.94 -13.42 -7.87
C ALA A 344 -24.04 -14.88 -7.39
N PRO A 345 -24.42 -15.15 -6.13
CA PRO A 345 -24.62 -16.52 -5.66
C PRO A 345 -25.61 -17.20 -6.57
N SER A 346 -25.25 -18.40 -7.06
CA SER A 346 -26.11 -19.26 -7.90
C SER A 346 -27.49 -19.34 -7.27
N GLN A 347 -28.49 -18.79 -7.95
CA GLN A 347 -29.90 -18.95 -7.60
C GLN A 347 -30.31 -20.41 -7.85
N SER A 348 -30.02 -21.28 -6.91
CA SER A 348 -30.57 -22.62 -6.82
C SER A 348 -30.85 -22.95 -5.36
N ALA A 349 -31.74 -22.21 -4.76
CA ALA A 349 -32.64 -22.62 -3.67
C ALA A 349 -33.62 -21.48 -3.43
N ALA A 350 -34.71 -21.50 -4.14
CA ALA A 350 -35.86 -20.67 -3.82
C ALA A 350 -36.44 -21.09 -2.47
N THR A 351 -36.88 -20.08 -1.74
CA THR A 351 -37.79 -20.07 -0.59
C THR A 351 -37.11 -20.06 0.77
N ILE A 352 -36.97 -18.88 1.31
CA ILE A 352 -37.60 -18.31 2.50
C ILE A 352 -36.93 -16.91 2.71
N GLY A 353 -37.76 -15.85 2.74
CA GLY A 353 -37.32 -14.47 2.82
C GLY A 353 -36.53 -14.16 4.11
N ALA A 354 -35.33 -13.67 3.91
CA ALA A 354 -34.64 -12.78 4.82
C ALA A 354 -33.90 -11.75 3.96
N ALA A 355 -34.16 -10.47 4.21
CA ALA A 355 -33.55 -9.35 3.52
C ALA A 355 -32.02 -9.51 3.52
N VAL A 356 -31.42 -9.55 2.33
CA VAL A 356 -29.96 -9.45 2.17
C VAL A 356 -29.61 -8.01 2.57
N GLU A 357 -29.14 -7.82 3.79
CA GLU A 357 -28.50 -6.58 4.22
C GLU A 357 -27.32 -6.30 3.30
N GLN A 358 -27.45 -5.28 2.47
CA GLN A 358 -26.32 -4.63 1.80
C GLN A 358 -25.39 -4.15 2.90
N VAL A 359 -24.24 -4.81 3.05
CA VAL A 359 -23.20 -4.36 3.98
C VAL A 359 -22.67 -3.05 3.44
N ASP A 360 -22.98 -1.97 4.12
CA ASP A 360 -22.54 -0.63 3.77
C ASP A 360 -21.01 -0.53 3.94
N VAL A 361 -20.29 -0.43 2.80
CA VAL A 361 -18.83 -0.28 2.76
C VAL A 361 -18.38 0.94 3.59
N GLY A 362 -19.20 1.98 3.70
CA GLY A 362 -18.96 3.12 4.58
C GLY A 362 -18.85 2.73 6.05
N THR A 363 -19.69 1.79 6.52
CA THR A 363 -19.65 1.26 7.89
C THR A 363 -18.35 0.47 8.16
N VAL A 364 -17.84 -0.25 7.17
CA VAL A 364 -16.58 -1.00 7.28
C VAL A 364 -15.37 -0.08 7.36
N ILE A 365 -15.33 0.96 6.53
CA ILE A 365 -14.26 1.97 6.55
C ILE A 365 -14.29 2.74 7.88
N ALA A 366 -15.47 3.16 8.35
CA ALA A 366 -15.60 3.83 9.64
C ALA A 366 -15.16 2.92 10.81
N ALA A 367 -15.46 1.63 10.74
CA ALA A 367 -15.04 0.64 11.73
C ALA A 367 -13.50 0.45 11.74
N ALA A 368 -12.88 0.34 10.56
CA ALA A 368 -11.42 0.25 10.43
C ALA A 368 -10.71 1.52 10.93
N GLN A 369 -11.29 2.70 10.68
CA GLN A 369 -10.79 3.98 11.18
C GLN A 369 -10.93 4.11 12.70
N ALA A 370 -12.04 3.64 13.29
CA ALA A 370 -12.24 3.64 14.74
C ALA A 370 -11.20 2.77 15.46
N VAL A 371 -10.84 1.62 14.87
CA VAL A 371 -9.78 0.73 15.37
C VAL A 371 -8.40 1.36 15.21
N SER A 372 -8.16 2.11 14.14
CA SER A 372 -6.84 2.73 13.86
C SER A 372 -6.58 4.01 14.66
N GLY A 373 -7.62 4.68 15.16
CA GLY A 373 -7.53 5.95 15.90
C GLY A 373 -7.33 5.80 17.41
N GLU A 374 -7.47 4.60 17.96
CA GLU A 374 -7.41 4.38 19.41
C GLU A 374 -5.99 3.95 19.83
N ILE A 375 -5.42 4.66 20.79
CA ILE A 375 -4.06 4.45 21.30
C ILE A 375 -4.08 3.64 22.61
N VAL A 376 -5.18 3.69 23.37
CA VAL A 376 -5.31 2.98 24.64
C VAL A 376 -5.71 1.53 24.37
N LEU A 377 -4.84 0.60 24.72
CA LEU A 377 -4.97 -0.83 24.38
C LEU A 377 -6.32 -1.42 24.79
N ASP A 378 -6.80 -1.15 26.01
CA ASP A 378 -8.05 -1.72 26.51
C ASP A 378 -9.28 -1.21 25.71
N ARG A 379 -9.30 0.08 25.34
CA ARG A 379 -10.36 0.65 24.48
C ARG A 379 -10.31 0.14 23.06
N LEU A 380 -9.08 -0.05 22.54
CA LEU A 380 -8.87 -0.64 21.22
C LEU A 380 -9.46 -2.07 21.17
N ILE A 381 -9.18 -2.88 22.18
CA ILE A 381 -9.69 -4.25 22.30
C ILE A 381 -11.22 -4.25 22.38
N GLU A 382 -11.81 -3.39 23.20
CA GLU A 382 -13.26 -3.26 23.34
C GLU A 382 -13.94 -2.87 22.02
N THR A 383 -13.36 -1.88 21.32
CA THR A 383 -13.85 -1.40 20.03
C THR A 383 -13.76 -2.50 18.98
N LEU A 384 -12.60 -3.16 18.85
CA LEU A 384 -12.37 -4.25 17.92
C LEU A 384 -13.35 -5.40 18.12
N MET A 385 -13.48 -5.89 19.36
CA MET A 385 -14.35 -7.02 19.70
C MET A 385 -15.81 -6.68 19.45
N THR A 386 -16.23 -5.46 19.79
CA THR A 386 -17.60 -5.00 19.55
C THR A 386 -17.93 -4.97 18.06
N ILE A 387 -17.03 -4.43 17.25
CA ILE A 387 -17.19 -4.33 15.79
C ILE A 387 -17.17 -5.72 15.16
N ALA A 388 -16.22 -6.57 15.57
CA ALA A 388 -16.09 -7.93 15.04
C ALA A 388 -17.34 -8.76 15.31
N LEU A 389 -17.83 -8.79 16.55
CA LEU A 389 -19.02 -9.58 16.92
C LEU A 389 -20.29 -9.09 16.20
N LYS A 390 -20.50 -7.77 16.11
CA LYS A 390 -21.67 -7.21 15.39
C LYS A 390 -21.65 -7.55 13.90
N ASN A 391 -20.52 -7.39 13.24
CA ASN A 391 -20.43 -7.65 11.80
C ASN A 391 -20.42 -9.16 11.46
N ALA A 392 -19.86 -9.98 12.34
CA ALA A 392 -19.84 -11.42 12.17
C ALA A 392 -21.21 -12.08 12.36
N GLY A 393 -22.09 -11.51 13.17
CA GLY A 393 -23.25 -12.19 13.69
C GLY A 393 -22.87 -13.33 14.64
N ALA A 394 -21.72 -13.23 15.29
CA ALA A 394 -21.22 -14.17 16.27
C ALA A 394 -21.88 -13.94 17.64
N GLN A 395 -22.09 -15.00 18.42
CA GLN A 395 -22.60 -14.90 19.78
C GLN A 395 -21.50 -14.70 20.80
N ARG A 396 -20.34 -15.28 20.54
CA ARG A 396 -19.17 -15.20 21.41
C ARG A 396 -17.91 -15.02 20.56
N GLY A 397 -16.93 -14.30 21.09
CA GLY A 397 -15.63 -14.14 20.48
C GLY A 397 -14.53 -14.05 21.51
N LEU A 398 -13.34 -14.49 21.13
CA LEU A 398 -12.11 -14.36 21.91
C LEU A 398 -11.05 -13.64 21.10
N LEU A 399 -10.40 -12.68 21.71
CA LEU A 399 -9.15 -12.13 21.23
C LEU A 399 -8.01 -12.79 21.98
N ILE A 400 -7.16 -13.51 21.26
CA ILE A 400 -6.02 -14.24 21.79
C ILE A 400 -4.76 -13.60 21.23
N LEU A 401 -3.86 -13.13 22.10
CA LEU A 401 -2.57 -12.59 21.70
C LEU A 401 -1.45 -13.56 22.05
N LEU A 402 -0.34 -13.46 21.30
CA LEU A 402 0.86 -14.28 21.53
C LEU A 402 1.88 -13.50 22.35
N GLU A 403 2.07 -13.90 23.59
CA GLU A 403 3.06 -13.32 24.50
C GLU A 403 4.26 -14.27 24.61
N GLY A 404 5.41 -13.87 24.03
CA GLY A 404 6.58 -14.75 23.97
C GLY A 404 6.36 -16.08 23.22
N GLY A 405 5.36 -16.12 22.30
CA GLY A 405 4.97 -17.34 21.57
C GLY A 405 3.88 -18.17 22.25
N THR A 406 3.47 -17.82 23.46
CA THR A 406 2.41 -18.50 24.20
C THR A 406 1.07 -17.78 24.01
N PRO A 407 -0.03 -18.46 23.62
CA PRO A 407 -1.33 -17.84 23.44
C PRO A 407 -1.98 -17.51 24.79
N ARG A 408 -2.50 -16.27 24.90
CA ARG A 408 -3.26 -15.79 26.06
C ARG A 408 -4.53 -15.12 25.60
N ILE A 409 -5.63 -15.33 26.32
CA ILE A 409 -6.89 -14.64 26.09
C ILE A 409 -6.75 -13.21 26.63
N GLU A 410 -6.75 -12.22 25.75
CA GLU A 410 -6.78 -10.81 26.14
C GLU A 410 -8.20 -10.36 26.50
N ALA A 411 -9.18 -10.76 25.69
CA ALA A 411 -10.55 -10.38 25.93
C ALA A 411 -11.55 -11.44 25.44
N GLU A 412 -12.69 -11.48 26.09
CA GLU A 412 -13.86 -12.24 25.70
C GLU A 412 -15.02 -11.28 25.45
N GLY A 413 -15.70 -11.44 24.31
CA GLY A 413 -16.92 -10.73 23.97
C GLY A 413 -18.11 -11.68 23.89
N LYS A 414 -19.24 -11.29 24.44
CA LYS A 414 -20.53 -12.03 24.37
C LYS A 414 -21.64 -11.10 23.93
N VAL A 415 -22.51 -11.60 23.09
CA VAL A 415 -23.71 -10.87 22.63
C VAL A 415 -24.90 -11.34 23.45
N ASP A 416 -25.52 -10.41 24.19
CA ASP A 416 -26.76 -10.63 24.91
C ASP A 416 -27.86 -9.69 24.37
N GLN A 417 -28.94 -10.27 23.88
CA GLN A 417 -30.16 -9.63 23.31
C GLN A 417 -29.94 -8.59 22.19
N LYS A 418 -28.96 -7.76 22.17
CA LYS A 418 -28.50 -6.80 21.14
C LYS A 418 -27.29 -5.98 21.62
N THR A 419 -26.86 -6.20 22.84
CA THR A 419 -25.67 -5.55 23.40
C THR A 419 -24.48 -6.49 23.37
N VAL A 420 -23.32 -5.93 23.00
CA VAL A 420 -22.05 -6.65 23.05
C VAL A 420 -21.37 -6.28 24.36
N ASN A 421 -21.12 -7.25 25.20
CA ASN A 421 -20.35 -7.10 26.43
C ASN A 421 -18.96 -7.65 26.22
N VAL A 422 -17.93 -6.81 26.35
CA VAL A 422 -16.53 -7.19 26.21
C VAL A 422 -15.88 -7.15 27.60
N THR A 423 -15.20 -8.23 27.95
CA THR A 423 -14.48 -8.36 29.22
C THR A 423 -13.00 -8.65 28.93
N VAL A 424 -12.12 -7.81 29.42
CA VAL A 424 -10.66 -8.05 29.37
C VAL A 424 -10.32 -9.12 30.41
N ARG A 425 -9.69 -10.24 29.99
CA ARG A 425 -9.42 -11.40 30.83
C ARG A 425 -7.95 -11.54 31.21
N ARG A 426 -7.03 -11.44 30.27
CA ARG A 426 -5.57 -11.61 30.41
C ARG A 426 -5.16 -12.93 31.08
N GLU A 427 -5.75 -14.03 30.63
CA GLU A 427 -5.61 -15.37 31.17
C GLU A 427 -4.99 -16.32 30.17
N ALA A 428 -4.41 -17.43 30.64
CA ALA A 428 -3.94 -18.50 29.76
C ALA A 428 -5.14 -19.17 29.07
N VAL A 429 -4.95 -19.56 27.81
CA VAL A 429 -5.96 -20.32 27.05
C VAL A 429 -6.08 -21.73 27.63
N THR A 430 -7.32 -22.16 27.83
CA THR A 430 -7.64 -23.53 28.28
C THR A 430 -8.51 -24.26 27.28
N GLN A 431 -8.57 -25.58 27.36
CA GLN A 431 -9.43 -26.42 26.51
C GLN A 431 -10.93 -26.11 26.70
N ALA A 432 -11.32 -25.47 27.78
CA ALA A 432 -12.70 -25.04 28.02
C ALA A 432 -13.08 -23.71 27.32
N ASP A 433 -12.09 -22.99 26.79
CA ASP A 433 -12.29 -21.66 26.19
C ASP A 433 -12.45 -21.73 24.66
N ILE A 434 -11.74 -22.65 23.97
CA ILE A 434 -11.64 -22.72 22.51
C ILE A 434 -11.26 -24.15 22.10
N PRO A 435 -11.63 -24.60 20.86
CA PRO A 435 -11.10 -25.83 20.30
C PRO A 435 -9.56 -25.75 20.15
N GLU A 436 -8.85 -26.54 20.92
CA GLU A 436 -7.37 -26.50 20.98
C GLU A 436 -6.72 -26.90 19.65
N SER A 437 -7.30 -27.92 19.02
CA SER A 437 -6.86 -28.41 17.70
C SER A 437 -6.93 -27.33 16.62
N LEU A 438 -8.00 -26.52 16.63
CA LEU A 438 -8.22 -25.40 15.72
C LEU A 438 -7.24 -24.26 15.98
N LEU A 439 -7.06 -23.89 17.25
CA LEU A 439 -6.11 -22.84 17.64
C LEU A 439 -4.70 -23.20 17.21
N HIS A 440 -4.24 -24.41 17.51
CA HIS A 440 -2.92 -24.90 17.11
C HIS A 440 -2.73 -24.92 15.59
N TYR A 441 -3.77 -25.29 14.83
CA TYR A 441 -3.72 -25.25 13.38
C TYR A 441 -3.50 -23.82 12.88
N VAL A 442 -4.32 -22.86 13.31
CA VAL A 442 -4.22 -21.45 12.86
C VAL A 442 -2.90 -20.80 13.28
N VAL A 443 -2.42 -21.07 14.51
CA VAL A 443 -1.13 -20.56 14.98
C VAL A 443 0.04 -21.07 14.13
N ARG A 444 0.00 -22.35 13.75
CA ARG A 444 1.06 -22.99 12.96
C ARG A 444 1.03 -22.61 11.49
N THR A 445 -0.16 -22.64 10.88
CA THR A 445 -0.30 -22.43 9.43
C THR A 445 -0.49 -20.99 9.04
N ARG A 446 -0.97 -20.15 9.96
CA ARG A 446 -1.38 -18.75 9.74
C ARG A 446 -2.50 -18.63 8.69
N GLN A 447 -3.31 -19.67 8.54
CA GLN A 447 -4.45 -19.70 7.63
C GLN A 447 -5.74 -19.54 8.43
N SER A 448 -6.70 -18.79 7.86
CA SER A 448 -8.06 -18.68 8.39
C SER A 448 -8.76 -20.02 8.34
N VAL A 449 -9.50 -20.38 9.38
CA VAL A 449 -10.36 -21.57 9.41
C VAL A 449 -11.80 -21.15 9.58
N ILE A 450 -12.66 -21.67 8.70
CA ILE A 450 -14.10 -21.43 8.68
C ILE A 450 -14.79 -22.79 8.76
N LEU A 451 -15.60 -22.97 9.78
CA LEU A 451 -16.44 -24.16 9.94
C LEU A 451 -17.89 -23.74 9.85
N ASP A 452 -18.53 -24.04 8.75
CA ASP A 452 -19.93 -23.71 8.49
C ASP A 452 -20.90 -24.49 9.40
N ASP A 453 -20.58 -25.75 9.64
CA ASP A 453 -21.18 -26.58 10.70
C ASP A 453 -20.08 -27.43 11.35
N ALA A 454 -19.60 -26.99 12.50
CA ALA A 454 -18.45 -27.57 13.17
C ALA A 454 -18.74 -29.01 13.68
N LEU A 455 -20.03 -29.36 13.89
CA LEU A 455 -20.43 -30.72 14.29
C LEU A 455 -20.42 -31.71 13.12
N ALA A 456 -20.59 -31.24 11.88
CA ALA A 456 -20.67 -32.04 10.68
C ALA A 456 -19.36 -32.16 9.90
N GLN A 457 -18.38 -31.27 10.13
CA GLN A 457 -17.10 -31.24 9.42
C GLN A 457 -16.04 -32.11 10.11
N ASP A 458 -15.54 -33.12 9.41
CA ASP A 458 -14.68 -34.18 9.96
C ASP A 458 -13.33 -33.71 10.55
N ALA A 459 -12.75 -32.62 10.07
CA ALA A 459 -11.39 -32.23 10.46
C ALA A 459 -11.22 -31.80 11.94
N PHE A 460 -12.26 -31.18 12.54
CA PHE A 460 -12.23 -30.66 13.92
C PHE A 460 -13.41 -31.13 14.77
N SER A 461 -14.33 -31.93 14.20
CA SER A 461 -15.55 -32.43 14.88
C SER A 461 -15.28 -33.32 16.07
N THR A 462 -14.08 -33.88 16.18
CA THR A 462 -13.64 -34.73 17.29
C THR A 462 -13.11 -33.94 18.49
N ASP A 463 -12.93 -32.61 18.37
CA ASP A 463 -12.47 -31.73 19.46
C ASP A 463 -13.52 -31.67 20.58
N ASP A 464 -13.08 -31.91 21.82
CA ASP A 464 -13.98 -32.01 22.98
C ASP A 464 -14.78 -30.73 23.20
N TYR A 465 -14.17 -29.54 22.96
CA TYR A 465 -14.86 -28.27 23.04
C TYR A 465 -16.05 -28.19 22.09
N ILE A 466 -15.88 -28.57 20.82
CA ILE A 466 -16.93 -28.53 19.79
C ILE A 466 -18.09 -29.45 20.17
N ARG A 467 -17.78 -30.62 20.72
CA ARG A 467 -18.78 -31.60 21.12
C ARG A 467 -19.56 -31.17 22.37
N GLU A 468 -18.85 -30.65 23.40
CA GLU A 468 -19.46 -30.21 24.65
C GLU A 468 -20.30 -28.94 24.51
N LYS A 469 -19.74 -27.92 23.81
CA LYS A 469 -20.41 -26.63 23.60
C LYS A 469 -21.40 -26.66 22.45
N ARG A 470 -21.41 -27.70 21.63
CA ARG A 470 -22.22 -27.83 20.42
C ARG A 470 -22.05 -26.64 19.47
N ALA A 471 -20.81 -26.19 19.32
CA ALA A 471 -20.49 -25.09 18.43
C ALA A 471 -20.93 -25.42 16.99
N ARG A 472 -21.73 -24.55 16.36
CA ARG A 472 -22.26 -24.77 15.02
C ARG A 472 -21.41 -24.05 13.97
N SER A 473 -21.37 -22.74 13.98
CA SER A 473 -20.49 -21.98 13.09
C SER A 473 -19.28 -21.47 13.86
N VAL A 474 -18.09 -21.71 13.34
CA VAL A 474 -16.83 -21.24 13.95
C VAL A 474 -15.98 -20.54 12.90
N LEU A 475 -15.41 -19.40 13.27
CA LEU A 475 -14.44 -18.64 12.48
C LEU A 475 -13.20 -18.35 13.32
N CYS A 476 -12.03 -18.69 12.81
CA CYS A 476 -10.77 -18.45 13.48
C CYS A 476 -9.81 -17.74 12.52
N LEU A 477 -9.51 -16.45 12.78
CA LEU A 477 -8.72 -15.60 11.94
C LEU A 477 -7.37 -15.28 12.56
N PRO A 478 -6.24 -15.45 11.85
CA PRO A 478 -4.94 -15.03 12.33
C PRO A 478 -4.79 -13.51 12.22
N LEU A 479 -4.25 -12.89 13.26
CA LEU A 479 -3.85 -11.48 13.28
C LEU A 479 -2.37 -11.41 12.89
N VAL A 480 -2.10 -11.05 11.65
CA VAL A 480 -0.73 -11.07 11.10
C VAL A 480 -0.28 -9.66 10.74
N LYS A 481 0.93 -9.27 11.19
CA LYS A 481 1.63 -8.03 10.81
C LYS A 481 3.02 -8.38 10.27
N GLN A 482 3.34 -7.98 9.05
CA GLN A 482 4.65 -8.21 8.41
C GLN A 482 5.13 -9.68 8.55
N ALA A 483 4.27 -10.63 8.18
CA ALA A 483 4.50 -12.08 8.29
C ALA A 483 4.69 -12.62 9.73
N ARG A 484 4.55 -11.78 10.76
CA ARG A 484 4.59 -12.21 12.17
C ARG A 484 3.15 -12.37 12.69
N LEU A 485 2.86 -13.51 13.29
CA LEU A 485 1.59 -13.72 13.97
C LEU A 485 1.58 -12.98 15.30
N ILE A 486 0.64 -12.05 15.46
CA ILE A 486 0.44 -11.25 16.68
C ILE A 486 -0.56 -11.95 17.61
N GLY A 487 -1.57 -12.58 17.02
CA GLY A 487 -2.62 -13.23 17.77
C GLY A 487 -3.63 -13.92 16.86
N VAL A 488 -4.79 -14.24 17.42
CA VAL A 488 -5.90 -14.92 16.77
C VAL A 488 -7.22 -14.29 17.22
N LEU A 489 -8.13 -14.06 16.29
CA LEU A 489 -9.51 -13.69 16.56
C LEU A 489 -10.39 -14.93 16.35
N TYR A 490 -10.99 -15.43 17.41
CA TYR A 490 -11.91 -16.55 17.40
C TYR A 490 -13.35 -16.06 17.56
N LEU A 491 -14.26 -16.53 16.71
CA LEU A 491 -15.67 -16.18 16.74
C LEU A 491 -16.52 -17.45 16.60
N GLU A 492 -17.58 -17.55 17.38
CA GLU A 492 -18.50 -18.68 17.33
C GLU A 492 -19.97 -18.27 17.38
N ASN A 493 -20.80 -19.10 16.74
CA ASN A 493 -22.26 -19.04 16.84
C ASN A 493 -22.80 -20.46 17.07
N ASN A 494 -23.49 -20.66 18.18
CA ASN A 494 -24.01 -21.97 18.60
C ASN A 494 -25.49 -22.17 18.22
N LEU A 495 -26.17 -21.12 17.69
CA LEU A 495 -27.59 -21.21 17.30
C LEU A 495 -27.79 -21.63 15.85
N ALA A 496 -26.93 -21.16 14.95
CA ALA A 496 -27.10 -21.38 13.52
C ALA A 496 -25.78 -21.86 12.85
N SER A 497 -25.91 -22.69 11.83
CA SER A 497 -24.86 -23.02 10.88
C SER A 497 -24.79 -21.98 9.76
N HIS A 498 -23.65 -21.90 9.03
CA HIS A 498 -23.45 -21.02 7.88
C HIS A 498 -23.60 -19.50 8.20
N VAL A 499 -23.25 -19.08 9.43
CA VAL A 499 -23.37 -17.68 9.85
C VAL A 499 -22.29 -16.81 9.20
N PHE A 500 -21.10 -17.36 8.99
CA PHE A 500 -19.96 -16.64 8.45
C PHE A 500 -19.97 -16.68 6.92
N THR A 501 -20.75 -15.78 6.31
CA THR A 501 -20.82 -15.65 4.85
C THR A 501 -19.52 -15.07 4.27
N PRO A 502 -19.17 -15.33 3.00
CA PRO A 502 -17.96 -14.78 2.37
C PRO A 502 -17.83 -13.26 2.50
N ALA A 503 -18.93 -12.52 2.40
CA ALA A 503 -18.94 -11.06 2.59
C ALA A 503 -18.54 -10.64 4.02
N ARG A 504 -19.06 -11.34 5.03
CA ARG A 504 -18.71 -11.10 6.43
C ARG A 504 -17.26 -11.47 6.74
N ILE A 505 -16.79 -12.58 6.16
CA ILE A 505 -15.40 -13.04 6.31
C ILE A 505 -14.42 -11.99 5.76
N SER A 506 -14.65 -11.46 4.56
CA SER A 506 -13.79 -10.45 3.95
C SER A 506 -13.69 -9.17 4.80
N ILE A 507 -14.80 -8.76 5.43
CA ILE A 507 -14.81 -7.62 6.36
C ILE A 507 -13.98 -7.94 7.61
N LEU A 508 -14.16 -9.13 8.16
CA LEU A 508 -13.46 -9.55 9.37
C LEU A 508 -11.95 -9.75 9.13
N GLU A 509 -11.55 -10.21 7.97
CA GLU A 509 -10.14 -10.30 7.55
C GLU A 509 -9.50 -8.91 7.43
N LEU A 510 -10.22 -7.94 6.87
CA LEU A 510 -9.76 -6.55 6.83
C LEU A 510 -9.62 -5.98 8.25
N LEU A 511 -10.62 -6.19 9.10
CA LEU A 511 -10.57 -5.77 10.51
C LEU A 511 -9.44 -6.46 11.27
N ALA A 512 -9.22 -7.75 11.06
CA ALA A 512 -8.14 -8.53 11.64
C ALA A 512 -6.75 -7.99 11.25
N SER A 513 -6.58 -7.60 9.98
CA SER A 513 -5.35 -6.98 9.48
C SER A 513 -5.08 -5.63 10.15
N GLN A 514 -6.09 -4.75 10.23
CA GLN A 514 -5.97 -3.45 10.91
C GLN A 514 -5.76 -3.61 12.42
N ALA A 515 -6.47 -4.55 13.03
CA ALA A 515 -6.32 -4.88 14.45
C ALA A 515 -4.89 -5.32 14.79
N ALA A 516 -4.26 -6.16 13.97
CA ALA A 516 -2.90 -6.59 14.19
C ALA A 516 -1.90 -5.42 14.23
N ILE A 517 -2.10 -4.42 13.36
CA ILE A 517 -1.26 -3.21 13.32
C ILE A 517 -1.52 -2.35 14.57
N SER A 518 -2.78 -2.09 14.88
CA SER A 518 -3.16 -1.20 15.98
C SER A 518 -2.83 -1.78 17.36
N LEU A 519 -3.05 -3.08 17.56
CA LEU A 519 -2.71 -3.76 18.81
C LEU A 519 -1.20 -3.74 19.10
N GLU A 520 -0.36 -4.01 18.09
CA GLU A 520 1.09 -3.93 18.26
C GLU A 520 1.55 -2.49 18.54
N ASN A 521 0.98 -1.51 17.84
CA ASN A 521 1.30 -0.10 18.08
C ASN A 521 0.90 0.33 19.50
N ALA A 522 -0.32 0.04 19.94
CA ALA A 522 -0.79 0.36 21.28
C ALA A 522 0.07 -0.31 22.37
N ARG A 523 0.48 -1.57 22.15
CA ARG A 523 1.39 -2.27 23.05
C ARG A 523 2.76 -1.60 23.14
N LEU A 524 3.36 -1.25 22.00
CA LEU A 524 4.66 -0.57 21.95
C LEU A 524 4.61 0.80 22.63
N TYR A 525 3.53 1.56 22.44
CA TYR A 525 3.32 2.82 23.15
C TYR A 525 3.19 2.61 24.66
N GLY A 526 2.47 1.58 25.09
CA GLY A 526 2.35 1.22 26.51
C GLY A 526 3.72 0.84 27.12
N GLU A 527 4.51 0.02 26.45
CA GLU A 527 5.85 -0.36 26.88
C GLU A 527 6.79 0.86 26.97
N LEU A 528 6.72 1.77 26.00
CA LEU A 528 7.50 3.01 26.00
C LEU A 528 7.13 3.90 27.19
N THR A 529 5.83 4.11 27.44
CA THR A 529 5.36 4.94 28.56
C THR A 529 5.80 4.36 29.91
N VAL A 530 5.69 3.04 30.09
CA VAL A 530 6.15 2.36 31.32
C VAL A 530 7.67 2.49 31.46
N SER A 531 8.42 2.39 30.37
CA SER A 531 9.88 2.55 30.38
C SER A 531 10.28 3.99 30.72
N GLU A 532 9.60 5.00 30.15
CA GLU A 532 9.83 6.40 30.46
C GLU A 532 9.53 6.72 31.93
N ASP A 533 8.41 6.23 32.46
CA ASP A 533 8.05 6.43 33.87
C ASP A 533 9.03 5.75 34.83
N ARG A 534 9.50 4.55 34.48
CA ARG A 534 10.54 3.85 35.24
C ARG A 534 11.86 4.63 35.23
N TRP A 535 12.26 5.12 34.04
CA TRP A 535 13.44 5.94 33.86
C TRP A 535 13.32 7.25 34.67
N ARG A 536 12.17 7.93 34.59
CA ARG A 536 11.92 9.18 35.32
C ARG A 536 12.00 8.97 36.81
N LYS A 537 11.35 7.93 37.35
CA LYS A 537 11.41 7.59 38.78
C LYS A 537 12.84 7.28 39.23
N LEU A 538 13.60 6.52 38.44
CA LEU A 538 15.01 6.23 38.75
C LEU A 538 15.83 7.52 38.73
N PHE A 539 15.70 8.34 37.68
CA PHE A 539 16.40 9.59 37.52
C PHE A 539 16.15 10.58 38.68
N GLU A 540 14.90 10.68 39.12
CA GLU A 540 14.51 11.54 40.24
C GLU A 540 14.90 11.02 41.59
N SER A 541 14.91 9.70 41.81
CA SER A 541 15.14 9.08 43.12
C SER A 541 16.60 8.78 43.43
N VAL A 542 17.47 8.73 42.44
CA VAL A 542 18.90 8.43 42.65
C VAL A 542 19.58 9.52 43.46
N PRO A 543 20.25 9.19 44.61
CA PRO A 543 20.90 10.18 45.48
C PRO A 543 22.20 10.75 44.92
N VAL A 544 22.61 10.34 43.76
CA VAL A 544 23.77 10.84 43.00
C VAL A 544 23.32 11.87 41.97
N GLY A 545 24.06 12.98 41.82
CA GLY A 545 23.80 13.98 40.81
C GLY A 545 23.93 13.40 39.41
N VAL A 546 22.83 13.32 38.66
CA VAL A 546 22.79 12.85 37.29
C VAL A 546 22.31 14.00 36.38
N VAL A 547 23.00 14.20 35.28
CA VAL A 547 22.67 15.22 34.30
C VAL A 547 22.72 14.63 32.89
N LEU A 548 21.79 15.03 32.05
CA LEU A 548 21.80 14.76 30.62
C LEU A 548 22.28 16.00 29.88
N VAL A 549 23.25 15.79 28.99
CA VAL A 549 23.82 16.84 28.16
C VAL A 549 23.57 16.50 26.70
N GLY A 550 23.02 17.45 25.95
CA GLY A 550 22.79 17.31 24.52
C GLY A 550 24.09 17.28 23.70
N SER A 551 23.98 16.92 22.43
CA SER A 551 25.10 16.96 21.48
C SER A 551 25.68 18.36 21.27
N ASP A 552 24.89 19.38 21.56
CA ASP A 552 25.24 20.80 21.54
C ASP A 552 25.96 21.27 22.85
N ARG A 553 26.24 20.31 23.75
CA ARG A 553 26.84 20.51 25.09
C ARG A 553 25.98 21.33 26.06
N ARG A 554 24.69 21.50 25.79
CA ARG A 554 23.73 22.13 26.72
C ARG A 554 23.09 21.10 27.64
N TYR A 555 22.76 21.54 28.84
CA TYR A 555 22.03 20.70 29.78
C TYR A 555 20.59 20.46 29.28
N VAL A 556 20.21 19.21 29.17
CA VAL A 556 18.86 18.79 28.74
C VAL A 556 17.97 18.48 29.94
N ALA A 557 18.51 17.77 30.93
CA ALA A 557 17.82 17.45 32.17
C ALA A 557 18.82 17.28 33.32
N ALA A 558 18.38 17.60 34.55
CA ALA A 558 19.15 17.45 35.77
C ALA A 558 18.27 16.92 36.89
N ASN A 559 18.71 15.82 37.55
CA ASN A 559 17.94 15.25 38.64
C ASN A 559 18.00 16.11 39.93
N PRO A 560 17.10 15.92 40.89
CA PRO A 560 17.06 16.71 42.13
C PRO A 560 18.38 16.70 42.91
N ALA A 561 19.12 15.58 42.89
CA ALA A 561 20.42 15.47 43.55
C ALA A 561 21.48 16.39 42.90
N PHE A 562 21.52 16.47 41.56
CA PHE A 562 22.42 17.37 40.84
C PHE A 562 22.05 18.84 41.06
N GLN A 563 20.74 19.18 41.04
CA GLN A 563 20.28 20.53 41.34
C GLN A 563 20.66 20.96 42.75
N LYS A 564 20.52 20.09 43.74
CA LYS A 564 20.91 20.33 45.13
C LYS A 564 22.43 20.49 45.28
N MET A 565 23.22 19.71 44.54
CA MET A 565 24.68 19.77 44.58
C MET A 565 25.24 21.04 43.93
N THR A 566 24.62 21.50 42.87
CA THR A 566 25.08 22.71 42.12
C THR A 566 24.42 23.99 42.56
N GLY A 567 23.29 23.92 43.25
CA GLY A 567 22.51 25.10 43.67
C GLY A 567 21.66 25.73 42.56
N TYR A 568 21.68 25.19 41.35
CA TYR A 568 20.89 25.64 40.22
C TYR A 568 19.68 24.78 39.98
N SER A 569 18.55 25.38 39.64
CA SER A 569 17.36 24.64 39.16
C SER A 569 17.61 24.10 37.76
N GLU A 570 16.83 23.09 37.34
CA GLU A 570 16.89 22.54 35.97
C GLU A 570 16.67 23.61 34.90
N ALA A 571 15.75 24.57 35.18
CA ALA A 571 15.44 25.66 34.25
C ALA A 571 16.62 26.65 34.07
N GLU A 572 17.44 26.85 35.10
CA GLU A 572 18.63 27.66 35.05
C GLU A 572 19.76 26.90 34.34
N LEU A 573 19.95 25.62 34.63
CA LEU A 573 20.93 24.76 33.97
C LEU A 573 20.71 24.66 32.46
N ARG A 574 19.48 24.60 32.01
CA ARG A 574 19.12 24.57 30.57
C ARG A 574 19.49 25.86 29.83
N ARG A 575 19.76 26.96 30.53
CA ARG A 575 20.16 28.25 29.93
C ARG A 575 21.68 28.45 29.84
N ILE A 576 22.42 27.62 30.52
CA ILE A 576 23.87 27.55 30.50
C ILE A 576 24.32 26.55 29.44
#